data_cb141e225c31472914db97e9a37d58b3
#
_entry.id   cb141e225c31472914db97e9a37d58b3
#
_cell.length_a   1.000
_cell.length_b   1.000
_cell.length_c   1.000
_cell.angle_alpha   90.00
_cell.angle_beta   90.00
_cell.angle_gamma   90.00
#
_symmetry.space_group_name_H-M   'P 1'
#
loop_
_entity.id
_entity.type
_entity.pdbx_description
1 polymer ?
#
loop_
_entity_poly.entity_id
_entity_poly.type
_entity_poly.pdbx_seq_one_letter_code
_entity_poly.pdbx_strand_id
1 'polypeptide(L)'
;PLLHFHTQYNAELPWDSIDMDFMNLNQSAHGDIEFGHICTRMRVPRKVVVGYWKSEEAQKQIATWARVAAGVADAHNVRCLMFGMNMNNVAVTDGDRVEFEQRLGYHVDYYPVSSLMEYFKKVTDAEADALVEEYKKEYTIKIDESGEEVYWEKVKNAAKVEIALRRVLKDENAVAFTTNFDDLGDADIDDPNFCGFDQIPGLASQRLMAEGYGFGAEGDWKTACLYRTLWVMNQGLEKGCSFLEDYTLNFAADRTSSLQSHMLEVCPLIAS
;
A
#
# COMPACT_ATOMS: atom_id res chain seq x y z
N PRO A 1 -9.67 -5.20 -15.76
CA PRO A 1 -10.16 -6.54 -15.38
C PRO A 1 -11.61 -6.74 -15.81
N LEU A 2 -11.92 -7.88 -16.44
CA LEU A 2 -13.27 -8.26 -16.87
C LEU A 2 -13.84 -9.31 -15.91
N LEU A 3 -15.10 -9.11 -15.46
CA LEU A 3 -15.86 -10.11 -14.74
C LEU A 3 -17.04 -10.55 -15.59
N HIS A 4 -17.20 -11.84 -15.81
CA HIS A 4 -18.34 -12.45 -16.46
C HIS A 4 -19.21 -13.12 -15.40
N PHE A 5 -20.39 -12.57 -15.16
CA PHE A 5 -21.32 -13.05 -14.16
C PHE A 5 -22.44 -13.88 -14.79
N HIS A 6 -22.41 -15.20 -14.60
CA HIS A 6 -23.47 -16.11 -14.99
C HIS A 6 -24.56 -16.09 -13.94
N THR A 7 -25.69 -15.51 -14.26
CA THR A 7 -26.85 -15.40 -13.38
C THR A 7 -28.11 -15.42 -14.19
N GLN A 8 -29.26 -15.53 -13.57
CA GLN A 8 -30.57 -15.44 -14.22
C GLN A 8 -31.59 -14.75 -13.32
N TYR A 9 -32.73 -14.39 -13.87
CA TYR A 9 -33.74 -13.62 -13.17
C TYR A 9 -34.36 -14.38 -11.98
N ASN A 10 -34.72 -15.68 -12.15
CA ASN A 10 -35.29 -16.55 -11.13
C ASN A 10 -34.22 -17.47 -10.54
N ALA A 11 -34.33 -17.74 -9.21
CA ALA A 11 -33.42 -18.65 -8.52
C ALA A 11 -33.67 -20.13 -8.84
N GLU A 12 -34.94 -20.48 -9.02
CA GLU A 12 -35.41 -21.88 -9.16
C GLU A 12 -36.22 -22.05 -10.41
N LEU A 13 -36.26 -23.28 -10.91
CA LEU A 13 -37.09 -23.69 -12.04
C LEU A 13 -38.45 -24.20 -11.55
N PRO A 14 -39.59 -23.67 -12.02
CA PRO A 14 -40.92 -24.16 -11.68
C PRO A 14 -41.24 -25.42 -12.52
N TRP A 15 -40.71 -26.57 -12.13
CA TRP A 15 -40.74 -27.80 -12.91
C TRP A 15 -42.13 -28.21 -13.42
N ASP A 16 -43.17 -27.96 -12.60
CA ASP A 16 -44.55 -28.38 -12.91
C ASP A 16 -45.27 -27.38 -13.83
N SER A 17 -44.73 -26.17 -14.01
CA SER A 17 -45.39 -25.09 -14.75
C SER A 17 -44.47 -24.30 -15.69
N ILE A 18 -43.28 -24.80 -15.94
CA ILE A 18 -42.33 -24.15 -16.82
C ILE A 18 -42.85 -24.06 -18.27
N ASP A 19 -42.78 -22.89 -18.86
CA ASP A 19 -43.18 -22.61 -20.22
C ASP A 19 -42.08 -21.85 -20.99
N MET A 20 -42.36 -21.52 -22.26
CA MET A 20 -41.41 -20.83 -23.14
C MET A 20 -41.12 -19.41 -22.67
N ASP A 21 -42.11 -18.73 -22.07
CA ASP A 21 -41.90 -17.36 -21.57
C ASP A 21 -40.95 -17.34 -20.37
N PHE A 22 -41.12 -18.32 -19.45
CA PHE A 22 -40.19 -18.51 -18.36
C PHE A 22 -38.77 -18.84 -18.86
N MET A 23 -38.63 -19.76 -19.84
CA MET A 23 -37.33 -20.13 -20.39
C MET A 23 -36.65 -18.94 -21.08
N ASN A 24 -37.38 -18.13 -21.82
CA ASN A 24 -36.85 -16.93 -22.48
C ASN A 24 -36.40 -15.88 -21.46
N LEU A 25 -37.14 -15.69 -20.36
CA LEU A 25 -36.77 -14.78 -19.28
C LEU A 25 -35.48 -15.22 -18.56
N ASN A 26 -35.20 -16.51 -18.50
CA ASN A 26 -34.07 -17.12 -17.81
C ASN A 26 -33.03 -17.72 -18.77
N GLN A 27 -32.88 -17.18 -19.97
CA GLN A 27 -32.02 -17.72 -21.03
C GLN A 27 -30.54 -17.30 -20.93
N SER A 28 -30.09 -16.76 -19.79
CA SER A 28 -28.72 -16.25 -19.64
C SER A 28 -27.64 -17.32 -19.84
N ALA A 29 -27.89 -18.58 -19.45
CA ALA A 29 -26.94 -19.67 -19.69
C ALA A 29 -26.60 -19.84 -21.17
N HIS A 30 -27.57 -19.67 -22.06
CA HIS A 30 -27.38 -19.71 -23.52
C HIS A 30 -26.57 -18.50 -24.02
N GLY A 31 -26.95 -17.28 -23.63
CA GLY A 31 -26.20 -16.05 -24.00
C GLY A 31 -24.78 -16.00 -23.42
N ASP A 32 -24.58 -16.52 -22.25
CA ASP A 32 -23.27 -16.57 -21.58
C ASP A 32 -22.28 -17.50 -22.31
N ILE A 33 -22.76 -18.56 -22.97
CA ILE A 33 -21.94 -19.43 -23.81
C ILE A 33 -21.37 -18.61 -24.99
N GLU A 34 -22.22 -17.82 -25.64
CA GLU A 34 -21.81 -16.96 -26.75
C GLU A 34 -20.78 -15.93 -26.34
N PHE A 35 -21.04 -15.21 -25.26
CA PHE A 35 -20.09 -14.24 -24.72
C PHE A 35 -18.78 -14.89 -24.28
N GLY A 36 -18.87 -16.04 -23.60
CA GLY A 36 -17.71 -16.82 -23.20
C GLY A 36 -16.85 -17.28 -24.37
N HIS A 37 -17.51 -17.72 -25.46
CA HIS A 37 -16.84 -18.09 -26.71
C HIS A 37 -16.10 -16.88 -27.33
N ILE A 38 -16.75 -15.72 -27.42
CA ILE A 38 -16.14 -14.48 -27.95
C ILE A 38 -14.89 -14.12 -27.13
N CYS A 39 -15.00 -14.07 -25.79
CA CYS A 39 -13.87 -13.77 -24.92
C CYS A 39 -12.69 -14.75 -25.14
N THR A 40 -12.99 -16.04 -25.30
CA THR A 40 -11.97 -17.07 -25.55
C THR A 40 -11.30 -16.86 -26.91
N ARG A 41 -12.05 -16.59 -27.96
CA ARG A 41 -11.53 -16.32 -29.30
C ARG A 41 -10.67 -15.05 -29.34
N MET A 42 -11.08 -14.02 -28.62
CA MET A 42 -10.33 -12.75 -28.48
C MET A 42 -9.16 -12.84 -27.50
N ARG A 43 -8.98 -13.97 -26.81
CA ARG A 43 -7.97 -14.15 -25.74
C ARG A 43 -8.08 -13.10 -24.63
N VAL A 44 -9.30 -12.70 -24.27
CA VAL A 44 -9.58 -11.76 -23.20
C VAL A 44 -9.67 -12.53 -21.87
N PRO A 45 -8.73 -12.33 -20.93
CA PRO A 45 -8.80 -12.91 -19.59
C PRO A 45 -10.03 -12.38 -18.84
N ARG A 46 -10.71 -13.26 -18.14
CA ARG A 46 -11.85 -12.88 -17.32
C ARG A 46 -11.97 -13.71 -16.06
N LYS A 47 -12.52 -13.13 -15.02
CA LYS A 47 -13.05 -13.85 -13.86
C LYS A 47 -14.46 -14.32 -14.20
N VAL A 48 -14.76 -15.58 -13.96
CA VAL A 48 -16.12 -16.12 -14.08
C VAL A 48 -16.69 -16.30 -12.68
N VAL A 49 -17.88 -15.76 -12.45
CA VAL A 49 -18.68 -15.97 -11.24
C VAL A 49 -20.02 -16.57 -11.70
N VAL A 50 -20.45 -17.65 -11.05
CA VAL A 50 -21.71 -18.31 -11.33
C VAL A 50 -22.56 -18.31 -10.07
N GLY A 51 -23.81 -17.89 -10.17
CA GLY A 51 -24.72 -17.89 -9.04
C GLY A 51 -25.95 -17.00 -9.22
N TYR A 52 -26.93 -17.19 -8.36
CA TYR A 52 -28.08 -16.30 -8.32
C TYR A 52 -27.66 -14.90 -7.86
N TRP A 53 -28.09 -13.87 -8.58
CA TRP A 53 -27.64 -12.49 -8.37
C TRP A 53 -27.91 -11.93 -6.96
N LYS A 54 -28.92 -12.46 -6.24
CA LYS A 54 -29.19 -12.11 -4.83
C LYS A 54 -28.45 -12.98 -3.83
N SER A 55 -27.72 -14.02 -4.25
CA SER A 55 -27.00 -14.87 -3.31
C SER A 55 -25.80 -14.12 -2.71
N GLU A 56 -25.64 -14.25 -1.41
CA GLU A 56 -24.53 -13.64 -0.67
C GLU A 56 -23.16 -14.10 -1.22
N GLU A 57 -23.05 -15.38 -1.56
CA GLU A 57 -21.80 -15.94 -2.10
C GLU A 57 -21.41 -15.32 -3.45
N ALA A 58 -22.36 -15.15 -4.37
CA ALA A 58 -22.09 -14.50 -5.65
C ALA A 58 -21.70 -13.03 -5.45
N GLN A 59 -22.41 -12.32 -4.60
CA GLN A 59 -22.11 -10.91 -4.29
C GLN A 59 -20.73 -10.76 -3.64
N LYS A 60 -20.33 -11.65 -2.74
CA LYS A 60 -19.01 -11.67 -2.12
C LYS A 60 -17.89 -11.88 -3.16
N GLN A 61 -18.07 -12.79 -4.10
CA GLN A 61 -17.09 -13.00 -5.17
C GLN A 61 -16.97 -11.78 -6.09
N ILE A 62 -18.09 -11.14 -6.43
CA ILE A 62 -18.12 -9.91 -7.23
C ILE A 62 -17.42 -8.77 -6.48
N ALA A 63 -17.74 -8.57 -5.19
CA ALA A 63 -17.13 -7.55 -4.36
C ALA A 63 -15.60 -7.74 -4.25
N THR A 64 -15.14 -8.97 -4.10
CA THR A 64 -13.70 -9.28 -4.08
C THR A 64 -13.04 -8.89 -5.41
N TRP A 65 -13.66 -9.23 -6.53
CA TRP A 65 -13.12 -8.88 -7.85
C TRP A 65 -13.17 -7.38 -8.13
N ALA A 66 -14.20 -6.69 -7.66
CA ALA A 66 -14.28 -5.23 -7.77
C ALA A 66 -13.13 -4.54 -7.03
N ARG A 67 -12.76 -4.99 -5.83
CA ARG A 67 -11.60 -4.49 -5.11
C ARG A 67 -10.29 -4.76 -5.86
N VAL A 68 -10.12 -5.95 -6.42
CA VAL A 68 -8.97 -6.27 -7.30
C VAL A 68 -8.92 -5.32 -8.49
N ALA A 69 -10.06 -5.08 -9.14
CA ALA A 69 -10.15 -4.16 -10.27
C ALA A 69 -9.76 -2.72 -9.89
N ALA A 70 -10.19 -2.26 -8.72
CA ALA A 70 -9.81 -0.95 -8.18
C ALA A 70 -8.29 -0.86 -7.93
N GLY A 71 -7.70 -1.90 -7.31
CA GLY A 71 -6.26 -1.95 -7.09
C GLY A 71 -5.45 -1.97 -8.38
N VAL A 72 -5.89 -2.72 -9.40
CA VAL A 72 -5.22 -2.72 -10.72
C VAL A 72 -5.34 -1.36 -11.40
N ALA A 73 -6.49 -0.70 -11.30
CA ALA A 73 -6.68 0.64 -11.88
C ALA A 73 -5.80 1.69 -11.20
N ASP A 74 -5.68 1.64 -9.86
CA ASP A 74 -4.78 2.51 -9.10
C ASP A 74 -3.31 2.22 -9.45
N ALA A 75 -2.92 0.96 -9.57
CA ALA A 75 -1.55 0.53 -9.88
C ALA A 75 -1.00 1.19 -11.16
N HIS A 76 -1.82 1.35 -12.18
CA HIS A 76 -1.43 2.04 -13.42
C HIS A 76 -1.19 3.56 -13.26
N ASN A 77 -1.48 4.11 -12.09
CA ASN A 77 -1.27 5.51 -11.75
C ASN A 77 -0.32 5.69 -10.54
N VAL A 78 0.24 4.61 -10.04
CA VAL A 78 1.19 4.68 -8.92
C VAL A 78 2.47 5.33 -9.39
N ARG A 79 2.81 6.46 -8.74
CA ARG A 79 4.13 7.07 -8.81
C ARG A 79 4.81 6.92 -7.46
N CYS A 80 6.01 6.33 -7.47
CA CYS A 80 6.82 6.09 -6.30
C CYS A 80 8.09 6.94 -6.36
N LEU A 81 8.38 7.68 -5.31
CA LEU A 81 9.64 8.44 -5.17
C LEU A 81 10.64 7.59 -4.39
N MET A 82 11.77 7.32 -5.01
CA MET A 82 12.88 6.60 -4.41
C MET A 82 13.95 7.58 -3.97
N PHE A 83 14.05 7.88 -2.69
CA PHE A 83 15.07 8.77 -2.12
C PHE A 83 16.32 7.98 -1.76
N GLY A 84 17.40 8.21 -2.50
CA GLY A 84 18.59 7.39 -2.46
C GLY A 84 18.45 6.12 -3.31
N MET A 85 19.49 5.29 -3.30
CA MET A 85 19.50 4.00 -4.02
C MET A 85 18.99 2.88 -3.12
N ASN A 86 18.92 1.65 -3.66
CA ASN A 86 18.73 0.47 -2.83
C ASN A 86 19.88 0.36 -1.83
N MET A 87 19.58 -0.09 -0.63
CA MET A 87 20.54 -0.29 0.43
C MET A 87 21.60 -1.33 0.00
N ASN A 88 22.85 -1.07 0.28
CA ASN A 88 23.94 -2.01 0.01
C ASN A 88 23.72 -3.32 0.78
N ASN A 89 24.08 -4.44 0.14
CA ASN A 89 23.96 -5.79 0.70
C ASN A 89 22.52 -6.28 0.96
N VAL A 90 21.50 -5.56 0.48
CA VAL A 90 20.09 -5.98 0.55
C VAL A 90 19.54 -6.19 -0.86
N ALA A 91 19.97 -7.27 -1.49
CA ALA A 91 19.72 -7.56 -2.91
C ALA A 91 18.23 -7.72 -3.25
N VAL A 92 17.39 -8.09 -2.28
CA VAL A 92 15.94 -8.28 -2.49
C VAL A 92 15.20 -6.99 -2.78
N THR A 93 15.77 -5.84 -2.46
CA THR A 93 15.12 -4.54 -2.65
C THR A 93 15.24 -4.01 -4.08
N ASP A 94 16.18 -4.52 -4.86
CA ASP A 94 16.36 -4.12 -6.26
C ASP A 94 15.44 -4.87 -7.21
N GLY A 95 15.28 -4.38 -8.45
CA GLY A 95 14.45 -4.97 -9.48
C GLY A 95 14.44 -4.19 -10.79
N ASP A 96 13.79 -4.75 -11.79
CA ASP A 96 13.63 -4.12 -13.10
C ASP A 96 12.43 -3.15 -13.10
N ARG A 97 12.69 -1.87 -12.88
CA ARG A 97 11.65 -0.82 -12.86
C ARG A 97 10.91 -0.69 -14.19
N VAL A 98 11.58 -0.92 -15.30
CA VAL A 98 10.95 -0.83 -16.63
C VAL A 98 9.97 -1.97 -16.83
N GLU A 99 10.32 -3.20 -16.44
CA GLU A 99 9.43 -4.34 -16.51
C GLU A 99 8.19 -4.14 -15.61
N PHE A 100 8.40 -3.63 -14.38
CA PHE A 100 7.30 -3.36 -13.45
C PHE A 100 6.35 -2.28 -13.98
N GLU A 101 6.87 -1.21 -14.58
CA GLU A 101 6.05 -0.18 -15.20
C GLU A 101 5.21 -0.74 -16.36
N GLN A 102 5.84 -1.53 -17.25
CA GLN A 102 5.15 -2.15 -18.37
C GLN A 102 4.05 -3.16 -17.95
N ARG A 103 4.31 -3.95 -16.91
CA ARG A 103 3.40 -5.03 -16.48
C ARG A 103 2.35 -4.58 -15.49
N LEU A 104 2.72 -3.71 -14.55
CA LEU A 104 1.90 -3.34 -13.40
C LEU A 104 1.52 -1.85 -13.40
N GLY A 105 2.21 -1.02 -14.18
CA GLY A 105 1.99 0.41 -14.24
C GLY A 105 2.73 1.20 -13.16
N TYR A 106 3.60 0.56 -12.37
CA TYR A 106 4.35 1.22 -11.31
C TYR A 106 5.44 2.12 -11.87
N HIS A 107 5.27 3.42 -11.76
CA HIS A 107 6.26 4.41 -12.17
C HIS A 107 7.16 4.80 -10.99
N VAL A 108 8.46 4.55 -11.11
CA VAL A 108 9.43 4.78 -10.01
C VAL A 108 10.48 5.78 -10.44
N ASP A 109 10.48 6.93 -9.77
CA ASP A 109 11.45 7.99 -9.98
C ASP A 109 12.52 8.00 -8.89
N TYR A 110 13.77 8.11 -9.31
CA TYR A 110 14.90 8.28 -8.41
C TYR A 110 15.09 9.75 -8.06
N TYR A 111 15.21 10.02 -6.77
CA TYR A 111 15.56 11.32 -6.21
C TYR A 111 16.77 11.20 -5.27
N PRO A 112 17.77 12.08 -5.36
CA PRO A 112 18.80 12.14 -4.33
C PRO A 112 18.17 12.59 -3.01
N VAL A 113 18.72 12.13 -1.89
CA VAL A 113 18.25 12.51 -0.54
C VAL A 113 18.26 14.03 -0.34
N SER A 114 19.22 14.73 -0.96
CA SER A 114 19.29 16.19 -0.95
C SER A 114 18.00 16.87 -1.43
N SER A 115 17.25 16.26 -2.35
CA SER A 115 15.97 16.79 -2.80
C SER A 115 14.93 16.84 -1.68
N LEU A 116 14.88 15.80 -0.84
CA LEU A 116 14.01 15.77 0.34
C LEU A 116 14.48 16.78 1.40
N MET A 117 15.80 16.92 1.57
CA MET A 117 16.38 17.93 2.47
C MET A 117 16.01 19.36 2.10
N GLU A 118 15.83 19.67 0.83
CA GLU A 118 15.35 20.99 0.42
C GLU A 118 13.94 21.30 0.93
N TYR A 119 13.07 20.31 1.00
CA TYR A 119 11.75 20.42 1.61
C TYR A 119 11.84 20.52 3.13
N PHE A 120 12.67 19.69 3.75
CA PHE A 120 12.88 19.69 5.19
C PHE A 120 13.34 21.05 5.72
N LYS A 121 14.34 21.68 5.08
CA LYS A 121 14.87 23.00 5.42
C LYS A 121 13.84 24.13 5.33
N LYS A 122 12.77 23.93 4.57
CA LYS A 122 11.66 24.89 4.44
C LYS A 122 10.56 24.72 5.49
N VAL A 123 10.61 23.67 6.31
CA VAL A 123 9.64 23.46 7.39
C VAL A 123 9.97 24.40 8.54
N THR A 124 9.01 25.21 8.93
CA THR A 124 9.16 26.11 10.07
C THR A 124 8.93 25.40 11.40
N ASP A 125 9.49 25.94 12.46
CA ASP A 125 9.27 25.40 13.80
C ASP A 125 7.80 25.45 14.21
N ALA A 126 7.08 26.49 13.83
CA ALA A 126 5.65 26.60 14.11
C ALA A 126 4.80 25.49 13.45
N GLU A 127 5.15 25.08 12.23
CA GLU A 127 4.50 23.96 11.56
C GLU A 127 4.79 22.63 12.24
N ALA A 128 6.04 22.42 12.63
CA ALA A 128 6.45 21.23 13.36
C ALA A 128 5.76 21.15 14.74
N ASP A 129 5.73 22.25 15.48
CA ASP A 129 5.06 22.34 16.78
C ASP A 129 3.56 22.05 16.67
N ALA A 130 2.91 22.56 15.63
CA ALA A 130 1.49 22.27 15.36
C ALA A 130 1.23 20.77 15.13
N LEU A 131 2.08 20.10 14.36
CA LEU A 131 1.99 18.66 14.12
C LEU A 131 2.29 17.83 15.38
N VAL A 132 3.26 18.26 16.20
CA VAL A 132 3.51 17.64 17.50
C VAL A 132 2.28 17.71 18.42
N GLU A 133 1.55 18.82 18.41
CA GLU A 133 0.29 18.93 19.16
C GLU A 133 -0.81 18.00 18.63
N GLU A 134 -0.79 17.67 17.33
CA GLU A 134 -1.67 16.60 16.78
C GLU A 134 -1.25 15.22 17.30
N TYR A 135 0.03 14.89 17.30
CA TYR A 135 0.53 13.63 17.87
C TYR A 135 0.11 13.45 19.32
N LYS A 136 0.21 14.50 20.15
CA LYS A 136 -0.20 14.47 21.55
C LYS A 136 -1.70 14.18 21.73
N LYS A 137 -2.53 14.53 20.75
CA LYS A 137 -3.97 14.24 20.78
C LYS A 137 -4.32 12.84 20.32
N GLU A 138 -3.58 12.34 19.33
CA GLU A 138 -3.86 11.07 18.66
C GLU A 138 -3.25 9.86 19.37
N TYR A 139 -2.11 10.06 20.07
CA TYR A 139 -1.35 8.97 20.64
C TYR A 139 -1.22 9.06 22.16
N THR A 140 -1.18 7.89 22.81
CA THR A 140 -0.73 7.77 24.19
C THR A 140 0.82 7.75 24.18
N ILE A 141 1.42 8.86 24.57
CA ILE A 141 2.86 9.05 24.48
C ILE A 141 3.54 8.63 25.78
N LYS A 142 4.57 7.80 25.68
CA LYS A 142 5.44 7.41 26.76
C LYS A 142 6.83 7.96 26.48
N ILE A 143 7.27 8.90 27.33
CA ILE A 143 8.61 9.51 27.22
C ILE A 143 9.66 8.45 27.61
N ASP A 144 10.72 8.36 26.84
CA ASP A 144 11.85 7.46 27.08
C ASP A 144 12.83 7.98 28.14
N GLU A 145 13.90 7.24 28.38
CA GLU A 145 14.92 7.56 29.40
C GLU A 145 15.81 8.77 29.02
N SER A 146 15.71 9.30 27.80
CA SER A 146 16.51 10.45 27.34
C SER A 146 16.12 11.77 28.02
N GLY A 147 14.95 11.79 28.64
CA GLY A 147 14.39 12.96 29.30
C GLY A 147 13.46 13.76 28.40
N GLU A 148 12.57 14.53 29.04
CA GLU A 148 11.44 15.17 28.34
C GLU A 148 11.89 16.14 27.23
N GLU A 149 12.88 16.97 27.50
CA GLU A 149 13.37 17.98 26.55
C GLU A 149 13.96 17.32 25.28
N VAL A 150 14.88 16.37 25.46
CA VAL A 150 15.51 15.62 24.33
C VAL A 150 14.48 14.83 23.55
N TYR A 151 13.52 14.20 24.23
CA TYR A 151 12.46 13.44 23.60
C TYR A 151 11.62 14.33 22.66
N TRP A 152 11.14 15.48 23.13
CA TRP A 152 10.33 16.38 22.32
C TRP A 152 11.08 17.04 21.18
N GLU A 153 12.38 17.28 21.33
CA GLU A 153 13.24 17.74 20.24
C GLU A 153 13.30 16.72 19.10
N LYS A 154 13.51 15.44 19.44
CA LYS A 154 13.49 14.34 18.45
C LYS A 154 12.12 14.18 17.78
N VAL A 155 11.03 14.26 18.55
CA VAL A 155 9.67 14.20 18.00
C VAL A 155 9.39 15.38 17.08
N LYS A 156 9.84 16.58 17.41
CA LYS A 156 9.73 17.77 16.55
C LYS A 156 10.49 17.59 15.24
N ASN A 157 11.68 16.99 15.30
CA ASN A 157 12.45 16.67 14.10
C ASN A 157 11.73 15.63 13.22
N ALA A 158 11.16 14.57 13.83
CA ALA A 158 10.32 13.61 13.12
C ALA A 158 9.12 14.29 12.46
N ALA A 159 8.50 15.26 13.11
CA ALA A 159 7.41 16.05 12.53
C ALA A 159 7.87 16.86 11.31
N LYS A 160 9.06 17.45 11.35
CA LYS A 160 9.65 18.14 10.17
C LYS A 160 9.85 17.18 9.01
N VAL A 161 10.33 15.97 9.26
CA VAL A 161 10.49 14.91 8.24
C VAL A 161 9.13 14.55 7.62
N GLU A 162 8.10 14.36 8.44
CA GLU A 162 6.75 14.07 7.94
C GLU A 162 6.21 15.19 7.04
N ILE A 163 6.33 16.44 7.47
CA ILE A 163 5.89 17.59 6.68
C ILE A 163 6.64 17.68 5.34
N ALA A 164 7.94 17.45 5.36
CA ALA A 164 8.77 17.45 4.15
C ALA A 164 8.33 16.36 3.16
N LEU A 165 8.13 15.13 3.65
CA LEU A 165 7.64 14.02 2.84
C LEU A 165 6.26 14.31 2.26
N ARG A 166 5.33 14.80 3.05
CA ARG A 166 3.98 15.17 2.57
C ARG A 166 4.02 16.21 1.45
N ARG A 167 4.90 17.19 1.57
CA ARG A 167 5.05 18.25 0.56
C ARG A 167 5.60 17.71 -0.74
N VAL A 168 6.72 16.99 -0.71
CA VAL A 168 7.31 16.45 -1.93
C VAL A 168 6.39 15.43 -2.61
N LEU A 169 5.74 14.55 -1.86
CA LEU A 169 4.79 13.59 -2.41
C LEU A 169 3.61 14.29 -3.10
N LYS A 170 3.11 15.36 -2.50
CA LYS A 170 2.04 16.17 -3.08
C LYS A 170 2.49 16.91 -4.35
N ASP A 171 3.63 17.59 -4.29
CA ASP A 171 4.15 18.39 -5.41
C ASP A 171 4.48 17.53 -6.63
N GLU A 172 4.98 16.30 -6.38
CA GLU A 172 5.31 15.32 -7.41
C GLU A 172 4.12 14.43 -7.81
N ASN A 173 2.95 14.63 -7.21
CA ASN A 173 1.78 13.78 -7.40
C ASN A 173 2.09 12.29 -7.21
N ALA A 174 2.84 11.97 -6.17
CA ALA A 174 3.27 10.61 -5.83
C ALA A 174 2.44 10.04 -4.67
N VAL A 175 2.21 8.74 -4.72
CA VAL A 175 1.41 8.00 -3.74
C VAL A 175 2.20 6.88 -3.04
N ALA A 176 3.48 6.79 -3.35
CA ALA A 176 4.39 5.84 -2.72
C ALA A 176 5.80 6.46 -2.62
N PHE A 177 6.57 5.97 -1.67
CA PHE A 177 7.97 6.36 -1.51
C PHE A 177 8.79 5.27 -0.83
N THR A 178 10.09 5.36 -0.99
CA THR A 178 11.06 4.55 -0.27
C THR A 178 12.30 5.36 0.07
N THR A 179 12.97 4.98 1.13
CA THR A 179 14.24 5.53 1.57
C THR A 179 15.18 4.39 1.92
N ASN A 180 16.49 4.61 1.87
CA ASN A 180 17.43 3.64 2.43
C ASN A 180 18.02 4.17 3.75
N PHE A 181 18.71 3.31 4.50
CA PHE A 181 19.32 3.70 5.77
C PHE A 181 20.76 4.23 5.59
N ASP A 182 21.44 3.83 4.52
CA ASP A 182 22.83 4.22 4.26
C ASP A 182 22.95 5.74 3.99
N ASP A 183 21.91 6.32 3.36
CA ASP A 183 21.93 7.71 2.93
C ASP A 183 21.27 8.68 3.94
N LEU A 184 20.60 8.16 4.96
CA LEU A 184 19.66 8.93 5.79
C LEU A 184 20.09 9.15 7.22
N GLY A 185 21.19 8.77 7.71
CA GLY A 185 21.30 9.00 9.14
C GLY A 185 22.60 8.63 9.82
N ASP A 186 23.60 8.26 9.07
CA ASP A 186 24.85 7.81 9.65
C ASP A 186 26.03 8.78 9.41
N ALA A 187 25.72 9.98 8.92
CA ALA A 187 26.74 10.97 8.68
C ALA A 187 26.86 11.92 9.86
N ASP A 188 28.05 12.42 10.08
CA ASP A 188 28.33 13.47 11.05
C ASP A 188 27.47 14.69 10.73
N ILE A 189 26.51 14.99 11.57
CA ILE A 189 25.58 16.11 11.41
C ILE A 189 26.32 17.46 11.38
N ASP A 190 27.50 17.52 11.95
CA ASP A 190 28.38 18.69 11.96
C ASP A 190 29.18 18.84 10.64
N ASP A 191 29.15 17.85 9.73
CA ASP A 191 29.74 17.99 8.41
C ASP A 191 28.92 18.99 7.58
N PRO A 192 29.51 20.12 7.13
CA PRO A 192 28.83 21.12 6.32
C PRO A 192 28.34 20.59 4.95
N ASN A 193 28.83 19.43 4.51
CA ASN A 193 28.39 18.74 3.30
C ASN A 193 27.30 17.70 3.58
N PHE A 194 26.91 17.50 4.84
CA PHE A 194 25.86 16.58 5.21
C PHE A 194 24.54 16.91 4.52
N CYS A 195 23.98 15.96 3.82
CA CYS A 195 22.73 16.11 3.07
C CYS A 195 21.64 15.11 3.49
N GLY A 196 21.85 14.40 4.60
CA GLY A 196 20.92 13.43 5.16
C GLY A 196 20.09 13.98 6.32
N PHE A 197 19.40 13.09 7.02
CA PHE A 197 18.63 13.36 8.22
C PHE A 197 19.36 12.78 9.44
N ASP A 198 19.18 13.37 10.58
CA ASP A 198 19.69 12.86 11.86
C ASP A 198 18.89 11.68 12.40
N GLN A 199 17.85 11.28 11.73
CA GLN A 199 16.99 10.14 12.09
C GLN A 199 16.27 9.54 10.88
N ILE A 200 15.94 8.25 10.99
CA ILE A 200 15.14 7.52 10.02
C ILE A 200 13.68 7.99 10.09
N PRO A 201 12.95 8.12 8.96
CA PRO A 201 11.59 8.66 8.92
C PRO A 201 10.51 7.67 9.40
N GLY A 202 10.76 6.96 10.52
CA GLY A 202 9.89 5.88 11.01
C GLY A 202 8.47 6.34 11.33
N LEU A 203 8.31 7.38 12.16
CA LEU A 203 7.00 7.92 12.51
C LEU A 203 6.27 8.48 11.28
N ALA A 204 6.98 9.19 10.42
CA ALA A 204 6.40 9.73 9.19
C ALA A 204 5.90 8.62 8.27
N SER A 205 6.70 7.58 8.05
CA SER A 205 6.33 6.42 7.22
C SER A 205 5.12 5.69 7.78
N GLN A 206 5.08 5.47 9.10
CA GLN A 206 3.95 4.84 9.78
C GLN A 206 2.64 5.59 9.56
N ARG A 207 2.66 6.91 9.74
CA ARG A 207 1.47 7.76 9.57
C ARG A 207 1.03 7.85 8.12
N LEU A 208 1.96 8.03 7.20
CA LEU A 208 1.68 8.06 5.76
C LEU A 208 1.11 6.71 5.26
N MET A 209 1.62 5.58 5.75
CA MET A 209 1.04 4.27 5.44
C MET A 209 -0.43 4.17 5.90
N ALA A 210 -0.75 4.65 7.09
CA ALA A 210 -2.14 4.64 7.58
C ALA A 210 -3.10 5.43 6.66
N GLU A 211 -2.59 6.45 5.98
CA GLU A 211 -3.34 7.27 5.03
C GLU A 211 -3.33 6.71 3.59
N GLY A 212 -2.61 5.62 3.36
CA GLY A 212 -2.57 4.92 2.08
C GLY A 212 -1.42 5.29 1.17
N TYR A 213 -0.42 5.99 1.65
CA TYR A 213 0.84 6.12 0.92
C TYR A 213 1.60 4.80 0.99
N GLY A 214 2.09 4.34 -0.15
CA GLY A 214 2.94 3.15 -0.20
C GLY A 214 4.30 3.42 0.41
N PHE A 215 4.79 2.50 1.25
CA PHE A 215 6.12 2.56 1.82
C PHE A 215 6.79 1.19 1.79
N GLY A 216 8.07 1.18 1.49
CA GLY A 216 8.98 0.06 1.66
C GLY A 216 10.33 0.60 2.11
N ALA A 217 10.96 -0.02 3.09
CA ALA A 217 12.26 0.40 3.58
C ALA A 217 13.40 0.02 2.61
N GLU A 218 14.59 0.50 2.86
CA GLU A 218 15.85 0.05 2.23
C GLU A 218 15.93 0.24 0.72
N GLY A 219 15.13 1.15 0.16
CA GLY A 219 15.01 1.32 -1.27
C GLY A 219 14.06 0.33 -1.94
N ASP A 220 13.25 -0.43 -1.18
CA ASP A 220 12.29 -1.39 -1.74
C ASP A 220 11.03 -0.71 -2.31
N TRP A 221 11.22 -0.11 -3.46
CA TRP A 221 10.15 0.51 -4.24
C TRP A 221 9.09 -0.51 -4.70
N LYS A 222 9.45 -1.80 -4.85
CA LYS A 222 8.50 -2.85 -5.23
C LYS A 222 7.45 -3.04 -4.16
N THR A 223 7.91 -3.20 -2.91
CA THR A 223 7.02 -3.34 -1.75
C THR A 223 6.26 -2.04 -1.48
N ALA A 224 6.87 -0.87 -1.67
CA ALA A 224 6.17 0.39 -1.57
C ALA A 224 4.97 0.48 -2.53
N CYS A 225 5.16 0.15 -3.81
CA CYS A 225 4.09 0.14 -4.81
C CYS A 225 3.04 -0.96 -4.52
N LEU A 226 3.48 -2.13 -4.08
CA LEU A 226 2.59 -3.23 -3.69
C LEU A 226 1.74 -2.85 -2.48
N TYR A 227 2.33 -2.20 -1.47
CA TYR A 227 1.58 -1.70 -0.31
C TYR A 227 0.43 -0.79 -0.75
N ARG A 228 0.72 0.21 -1.60
CA ARG A 228 -0.31 1.11 -2.12
C ARG A 228 -1.43 0.35 -2.82
N THR A 229 -1.10 -0.59 -3.67
CA THR A 229 -2.08 -1.43 -4.39
C THR A 229 -2.95 -2.24 -3.42
N LEU A 230 -2.34 -2.87 -2.41
CA LEU A 230 -3.06 -3.64 -1.40
C LEU A 230 -3.91 -2.74 -0.50
N TRP A 231 -3.43 -1.54 -0.17
CA TRP A 231 -4.21 -0.57 0.59
C TRP A 231 -5.51 -0.19 -0.14
N VAL A 232 -5.44 0.05 -1.46
CA VAL A 232 -6.63 0.32 -2.29
C VAL A 232 -7.56 -0.88 -2.33
N MET A 233 -7.04 -2.10 -2.49
CA MET A 233 -7.83 -3.33 -2.48
C MET A 233 -8.51 -3.57 -1.12
N ASN A 234 -7.94 -3.03 -0.05
CA ASN A 234 -8.43 -3.21 1.32
C ASN A 234 -9.54 -2.23 1.71
N GLN A 235 -9.85 -1.26 0.87
CA GLN A 235 -10.90 -0.28 1.19
C GLN A 235 -12.24 -0.94 1.46
N GLY A 236 -12.86 -0.56 2.58
CA GLY A 236 -14.11 -1.16 3.06
C GLY A 236 -13.95 -2.49 3.81
N LEU A 237 -12.71 -2.94 4.06
CA LEU A 237 -12.41 -4.03 4.98
C LEU A 237 -11.92 -3.45 6.33
N GLU A 238 -12.13 -4.20 7.41
CA GLU A 238 -11.75 -3.77 8.77
C GLU A 238 -10.24 -3.92 9.06
N LYS A 239 -9.47 -4.49 8.14
CA LYS A 239 -8.04 -4.80 8.33
C LYS A 239 -7.18 -4.00 7.37
N GLY A 240 -6.01 -3.59 7.85
CA GLY A 240 -4.99 -2.92 7.08
C GLY A 240 -3.94 -3.87 6.50
N CYS A 241 -2.91 -3.26 5.92
CA CYS A 241 -1.66 -3.89 5.53
C CYS A 241 -0.49 -3.08 6.10
N SER A 242 0.71 -3.64 6.10
CA SER A 242 1.92 -2.97 6.55
C SER A 242 3.13 -3.49 5.78
N PHE A 243 4.21 -2.72 5.80
CA PHE A 243 5.53 -3.23 5.49
C PHE A 243 6.01 -4.08 6.67
N LEU A 244 6.35 -5.33 6.43
CA LEU A 244 6.83 -6.28 7.44
C LEU A 244 7.86 -7.21 6.80
N GLU A 245 8.77 -7.69 7.63
CA GLU A 245 9.79 -8.67 7.27
C GLU A 245 9.73 -9.89 8.18
N ASP A 246 10.23 -11.03 7.71
CA ASP A 246 10.53 -12.19 8.54
C ASP A 246 11.72 -11.86 9.45
N TYR A 247 11.45 -11.50 10.70
CA TYR A 247 12.47 -10.92 11.56
C TYR A 247 13.19 -11.96 12.41
N THR A 248 12.46 -12.86 13.06
CA THR A 248 13.05 -13.89 13.91
C THR A 248 12.18 -15.15 13.96
N LEU A 249 12.82 -16.29 14.20
CA LEU A 249 12.15 -17.57 14.26
C LEU A 249 11.86 -17.98 15.71
N ASN A 250 10.71 -18.61 15.92
CA ASN A 250 10.34 -19.24 17.17
C ASN A 250 10.28 -20.75 16.98
N PHE A 251 11.11 -21.46 17.72
CA PHE A 251 11.20 -22.92 17.72
C PHE A 251 10.59 -23.57 18.97
N ALA A 252 10.03 -22.78 19.89
CA ALA A 252 9.53 -23.25 21.17
C ALA A 252 8.11 -23.87 21.13
N ALA A 253 7.44 -23.81 19.98
CA ALA A 253 6.10 -24.37 19.78
C ALA A 253 6.16 -25.71 19.02
N ASP A 254 5.02 -26.40 18.92
CA ASP A 254 4.88 -27.64 18.14
C ASP A 254 5.21 -27.48 16.65
N ARG A 255 5.26 -26.24 16.18
CA ARG A 255 5.62 -25.86 14.83
C ARG A 255 6.50 -24.62 14.82
N THR A 256 7.42 -24.55 13.90
CA THR A 256 8.21 -23.33 13.65
C THR A 256 7.28 -22.21 13.17
N SER A 257 7.47 -21.02 13.76
CA SER A 257 6.79 -19.78 13.33
C SER A 257 7.80 -18.66 13.18
N SER A 258 7.46 -17.65 12.37
CA SER A 258 8.26 -16.44 12.20
C SER A 258 7.54 -15.24 12.80
N LEU A 259 8.28 -14.40 13.50
CA LEU A 259 7.82 -13.06 13.88
C LEU A 259 7.93 -12.16 12.67
N GLN A 260 6.79 -11.67 12.21
CA GLN A 260 6.71 -10.62 11.20
C GLN A 260 6.80 -9.27 11.89
N SER A 261 7.79 -8.47 11.54
CA SER A 261 8.04 -7.17 12.15
C SER A 261 8.81 -6.25 11.22
N HIS A 262 8.87 -4.99 11.58
CA HIS A 262 9.90 -4.05 11.14
C HIS A 262 10.30 -3.17 12.31
N MET A 263 11.48 -2.54 12.27
CA MET A 263 12.03 -1.83 13.42
C MET A 263 11.24 -0.59 13.82
N LEU A 264 10.71 0.15 12.86
CA LEU A 264 10.18 1.50 13.07
C LEU A 264 8.80 1.73 12.45
N GLU A 265 8.55 1.20 11.25
CA GLU A 265 7.45 1.60 10.39
C GLU A 265 6.36 0.53 10.28
N VAL A 266 5.74 0.19 11.37
CA VAL A 266 4.57 -0.72 11.33
C VAL A 266 3.29 0.10 11.25
N CYS A 267 2.52 -0.12 10.20
CA CYS A 267 1.26 0.59 10.00
C CYS A 267 0.26 0.30 11.14
N PRO A 268 -0.28 1.32 11.81
CA PRO A 268 -1.21 1.12 12.92
C PRO A 268 -2.51 0.43 12.52
N LEU A 269 -2.86 0.38 11.23
CA LEU A 269 -4.07 -0.30 10.76
C LEU A 269 -4.01 -1.83 10.89
N ILE A 270 -2.84 -2.42 11.14
CA ILE A 270 -2.73 -3.85 11.45
C ILE A 270 -2.76 -4.15 12.96
N ALA A 271 -2.66 -3.11 13.79
CA ALA A 271 -2.79 -3.25 15.23
C ALA A 271 -4.23 -3.64 15.61
N SER A 272 -4.37 -4.52 16.58
CA SER A 272 -5.67 -4.97 17.12
C SER A 272 -6.07 -4.17 18.34
#